data_40926fdbea4304948de0cba1d3ddf728
#
_entry.id   40926fdbea4304948de0cba1d3ddf728
#
_cell.length_a   1.000
_cell.length_b   1.000
_cell.length_c   1.000
_cell.angle_alpha   90.00
_cell.angle_beta   90.00
_cell.angle_gamma   90.00
#
_symmetry.space_group_name_H-M   'P 1'
#
loop_
_entity.id
_entity.type
_entity.pdbx_description
1 polymer ?
#
loop_
_entity_poly.entity_id
_entity_poly.type
_entity_poly.pdbx_seq_one_letter_code
_entity_poly.pdbx_strand_id
1 'polypeptide(L)'
;MMPNKAEIIISALYGESEDEIERAMCGEQIRLRIKGAEEEDIYPGFVLCSPKRPVHNVTSFEAQIRLLELKSILSAGFNCVLHVHSATEEVTFAALLHKLEPKTNRKSKKPPGFAKQGMNIIARLEITGGAGSVCVERFEDYPQLGRFTLRDQGQTIAIGKITRLITDMAGVEGQNAAA
;
A
#
# COMPACT_ATOMS: atom_id res chain seq x y z
N MET A 1 -0.38 -16.87 2.81
CA MET A 1 0.51 -15.76 3.13
C MET A 1 0.90 -15.04 1.83
N MET A 2 0.78 -13.74 1.77
CA MET A 2 1.16 -12.95 0.60
C MET A 2 2.39 -12.10 0.95
N PRO A 3 3.30 -11.80 0.00
CA PRO A 3 3.19 -12.01 -1.45
C PRO A 3 3.55 -13.42 -1.95
N ASN A 4 4.22 -14.24 -1.13
CA ASN A 4 4.80 -15.53 -1.55
C ASN A 4 3.78 -16.59 -1.95
N LYS A 5 2.48 -16.33 -1.76
CA LYS A 5 1.37 -17.28 -1.98
C LYS A 5 1.55 -18.61 -1.22
N ALA A 6 2.33 -18.60 -0.14
CA ALA A 6 2.53 -19.78 0.69
C ALA A 6 1.25 -20.14 1.45
N GLU A 7 0.88 -21.40 1.40
CA GLU A 7 -0.18 -21.93 2.25
C GLU A 7 0.39 -22.25 3.62
N ILE A 8 -0.20 -21.66 4.64
CA ILE A 8 0.21 -21.88 6.03
C ILE A 8 -0.98 -22.34 6.86
N ILE A 9 -0.68 -23.09 7.91
CA ILE A 9 -1.67 -23.54 8.89
C ILE A 9 -1.36 -22.85 10.21
N ILE A 10 -2.32 -22.13 10.75
CA ILE A 10 -2.24 -21.55 12.09
C ILE A 10 -2.58 -22.67 13.08
N SER A 11 -1.66 -23.03 13.95
CA SER A 11 -1.83 -24.09 14.93
C SER A 11 -2.17 -23.58 16.32
N ALA A 12 -1.79 -22.36 16.66
CA ALA A 12 -2.12 -21.71 17.93
C ALA A 12 -2.09 -20.18 17.80
N LEU A 13 -2.89 -19.52 18.64
CA LEU A 13 -2.95 -18.08 18.81
C LEU A 13 -2.52 -17.72 20.23
N TYR A 14 -1.69 -16.71 20.39
CA TYR A 14 -1.25 -16.21 21.69
C TYR A 14 -1.54 -14.72 21.81
N GLY A 15 -2.08 -14.31 22.92
CA GLY A 15 -2.28 -12.90 23.26
C GLY A 15 -1.02 -12.18 23.71
N GLU A 16 -1.17 -10.95 24.16
CA GLU A 16 -0.07 -10.12 24.69
C GLU A 16 0.59 -10.75 25.93
N SER A 17 -0.19 -11.42 26.77
CA SER A 17 0.26 -12.11 27.99
C SER A 17 0.83 -13.51 27.77
N GLU A 18 1.10 -13.90 26.53
CA GLU A 18 1.60 -15.22 26.14
C GLU A 18 0.64 -16.38 26.40
N ASP A 19 -0.58 -16.09 26.84
CA ASP A 19 -1.62 -17.10 27.02
C ASP A 19 -2.21 -17.49 25.66
N GLU A 20 -2.52 -18.77 25.51
CA GLU A 20 -3.21 -19.28 24.33
C GLU A 20 -4.66 -18.79 24.32
N ILE A 21 -5.05 -18.18 23.21
CA ILE A 21 -6.39 -17.61 23.03
C ILE A 21 -7.11 -18.32 21.88
N GLU A 22 -8.43 -18.44 22.00
CA GLU A 22 -9.26 -19.08 20.97
C GLU A 22 -9.57 -18.14 19.80
N ARG A 23 -9.57 -16.84 20.03
CA ARG A 23 -9.92 -15.81 19.03
C ARG A 23 -9.21 -14.50 19.32
N ALA A 24 -8.99 -13.73 18.27
CA ALA A 24 -8.47 -12.38 18.33
C ALA A 24 -9.42 -11.40 17.63
N MET A 25 -9.42 -10.16 18.06
CA MET A 25 -10.24 -9.09 17.49
C MET A 25 -9.39 -8.11 16.69
N CYS A 26 -10.03 -7.32 15.82
CA CYS A 26 -9.36 -6.27 15.06
C CYS A 26 -8.66 -5.27 15.98
N GLY A 27 -7.36 -5.03 15.73
CA GLY A 27 -6.54 -4.08 16.49
C GLY A 27 -5.67 -4.71 17.57
N GLU A 28 -5.86 -5.99 17.88
CA GLU A 28 -5.04 -6.71 18.84
C GLU A 28 -3.71 -7.14 18.22
N GLN A 29 -2.65 -7.09 19.02
CA GLN A 29 -1.36 -7.69 18.68
C GLN A 29 -1.35 -9.13 19.19
N ILE A 30 -1.03 -10.04 18.31
CA ILE A 30 -1.04 -11.47 18.60
C ILE A 30 0.23 -12.14 18.11
N ARG A 31 0.58 -13.24 18.74
CA ARG A 31 1.61 -14.16 18.25
C ARG A 31 0.94 -15.40 17.66
N LEU A 32 1.47 -15.85 16.56
CA LEU A 32 0.94 -17.00 15.83
C LEU A 32 1.96 -18.12 15.81
N ARG A 33 1.50 -19.34 16.09
CA ARG A 33 2.25 -20.52 15.76
C ARG A 33 1.79 -21.04 14.42
N ILE A 34 2.64 -20.99 13.43
CA ILE A 34 2.35 -21.39 12.05
C ILE A 34 3.13 -22.62 11.64
N LYS A 35 2.59 -23.37 10.68
CA LYS A 35 3.25 -24.47 9.99
C LYS A 35 3.18 -24.21 8.50
N GLY A 36 4.22 -24.63 7.75
CA GLY A 36 4.26 -24.50 6.29
C GLY A 36 5.00 -23.26 5.78
N ALA A 37 5.71 -22.55 6.66
CA ALA A 37 6.67 -21.50 6.31
C ALA A 37 7.83 -21.53 7.30
N GLU A 38 9.03 -21.21 6.83
CA GLU A 38 10.22 -21.03 7.65
C GLU A 38 10.33 -19.57 8.10
N GLU A 39 10.99 -19.33 9.23
CA GLU A 39 11.13 -17.98 9.79
C GLU A 39 11.89 -17.05 8.82
N GLU A 40 12.86 -17.59 8.09
CA GLU A 40 13.69 -16.87 7.12
C GLU A 40 12.90 -16.37 5.90
N ASP A 41 11.74 -16.96 5.63
CA ASP A 41 10.86 -16.59 4.50
C ASP A 41 9.84 -15.52 4.86
N ILE A 42 9.80 -15.07 6.12
CA ILE A 42 8.79 -14.13 6.61
C ILE A 42 9.40 -12.76 6.85
N TYR A 43 8.94 -11.77 6.11
CA TYR A 43 9.42 -10.41 6.22
C TYR A 43 8.32 -9.46 6.72
N PRO A 44 8.70 -8.35 7.39
CA PRO A 44 7.76 -7.29 7.72
C PRO A 44 7.01 -6.81 6.46
N GLY A 45 5.70 -6.65 6.58
CA GLY A 45 4.86 -6.29 5.44
C GLY A 45 4.13 -7.46 4.78
N PHE A 46 4.44 -8.69 5.17
CA PHE A 46 3.68 -9.85 4.72
C PHE A 46 2.30 -9.86 5.38
N VAL A 47 1.30 -10.28 4.63
CA VAL A 47 -0.10 -10.31 5.07
C VAL A 47 -0.62 -11.74 5.04
N LEU A 48 -1.19 -12.17 6.17
CA LEU A 48 -1.94 -13.41 6.24
C LEU A 48 -3.39 -13.14 5.85
N CYS A 49 -3.89 -13.89 4.90
CA CYS A 49 -5.23 -13.71 4.37
C CYS A 49 -5.90 -15.07 4.13
N SER A 50 -7.22 -15.03 4.00
CA SER A 50 -7.96 -16.23 3.59
C SER A 50 -7.58 -16.66 2.18
N PRO A 51 -7.41 -17.97 1.92
CA PRO A 51 -7.16 -18.47 0.56
C PRO A 51 -8.27 -18.08 -0.43
N LYS A 52 -9.50 -17.90 0.06
CA LYS A 52 -10.65 -17.49 -0.75
C LYS A 52 -10.64 -16.01 -1.14
N ARG A 53 -9.95 -15.17 -0.38
CA ARG A 53 -9.85 -13.72 -0.62
C ARG A 53 -8.41 -13.26 -0.33
N PRO A 54 -7.48 -13.53 -1.23
CA PRO A 54 -6.10 -13.08 -1.07
C PRO A 54 -6.02 -11.56 -1.17
N VAL A 55 -5.12 -10.97 -0.40
CA VAL A 55 -4.77 -9.54 -0.50
C VAL A 55 -4.05 -9.31 -1.82
N HIS A 56 -4.29 -8.15 -2.44
CA HIS A 56 -3.61 -7.77 -3.66
C HIS A 56 -2.14 -7.43 -3.38
N ASN A 57 -1.28 -7.99 -4.21
CA ASN A 57 0.13 -7.64 -4.26
C ASN A 57 0.37 -6.87 -5.56
N VAL A 58 0.83 -5.61 -5.45
CA VAL A 58 0.92 -4.71 -6.60
C VAL A 58 2.30 -4.07 -6.69
N THR A 59 2.71 -3.77 -7.90
CA THR A 59 3.94 -3.04 -8.24
C THR A 59 3.69 -1.54 -8.33
N SER A 60 2.44 -1.13 -8.57
CA SER A 60 2.04 0.26 -8.66
C SER A 60 0.60 0.48 -8.23
N PHE A 61 0.29 1.68 -7.78
CA PHE A 61 -1.06 2.08 -7.37
C PHE A 61 -1.29 3.57 -7.52
N GLU A 62 -2.55 3.97 -7.56
CA GLU A 62 -2.96 5.38 -7.54
C GLU A 62 -3.48 5.75 -6.15
N ALA A 63 -3.06 6.90 -5.67
CA ALA A 63 -3.41 7.35 -4.34
C ALA A 63 -3.76 8.83 -4.30
N GLN A 64 -4.63 9.18 -3.37
CA GLN A 64 -4.84 10.56 -2.96
C GLN A 64 -3.84 10.88 -1.85
N ILE A 65 -3.04 11.91 -2.07
CA ILE A 65 -1.89 12.25 -1.24
C ILE A 65 -2.02 13.70 -0.78
N ARG A 66 -1.84 13.93 0.50
CA ARG A 66 -1.68 15.25 1.08
C ARG A 66 -0.22 15.50 1.40
N LEU A 67 0.35 16.53 0.78
CA LEU A 67 1.71 16.96 1.02
C LEU A 67 1.78 17.79 2.31
N LEU A 68 2.65 17.39 3.23
CA LEU A 68 2.85 18.04 4.52
C LEU A 68 4.04 18.99 4.44
N GLU A 69 5.24 18.50 4.68
CA GLU A 69 6.47 19.27 4.64
C GLU A 69 7.34 18.80 3.48
N LEU A 70 7.68 19.73 2.62
CA LEU A 70 8.58 19.48 1.48
C LEU A 70 9.67 20.56 1.48
N LYS A 71 10.92 20.13 1.47
CA LYS A 71 12.06 21.03 1.29
C LYS A 71 12.21 21.50 -0.17
N SER A 72 11.62 20.76 -1.10
CA SER A 72 11.71 21.00 -2.53
C SER A 72 10.35 20.82 -3.21
N ILE A 73 10.32 21.01 -4.52
CA ILE A 73 9.14 20.77 -5.35
C ILE A 73 9.08 19.28 -5.68
N LEU A 74 7.90 18.70 -5.55
CA LEU A 74 7.64 17.33 -5.93
C LEU A 74 7.16 17.27 -7.39
N SER A 75 7.82 16.47 -8.19
CA SER A 75 7.48 16.22 -9.60
C SER A 75 7.50 14.72 -9.91
N ALA A 76 7.11 14.34 -11.11
CA ALA A 76 7.31 12.98 -11.57
C ALA A 76 8.81 12.61 -11.52
N GLY A 77 9.12 11.38 -11.15
CA GLY A 77 10.48 10.91 -10.90
C GLY A 77 11.00 11.16 -9.49
N PHE A 78 10.23 11.78 -8.60
CA PHE A 78 10.64 11.98 -7.20
C PHE A 78 10.60 10.65 -6.45
N ASN A 79 11.69 10.32 -5.76
CA ASN A 79 11.84 9.10 -4.96
C ASN A 79 11.64 9.39 -3.49
N CYS A 80 10.98 8.49 -2.80
CA CYS A 80 10.80 8.54 -1.36
C CYS A 80 10.55 7.14 -0.79
N VAL A 81 10.41 7.05 0.52
CA VAL A 81 10.14 5.80 1.22
C VAL A 81 8.67 5.73 1.61
N LEU A 82 8.01 4.69 1.17
CA LEU A 82 6.64 4.34 1.51
C LEU A 82 6.63 3.54 2.82
N HIS A 83 5.80 3.95 3.76
CA HIS A 83 5.46 3.19 4.95
C HIS A 83 3.98 2.87 4.92
N VAL A 84 3.65 1.63 4.73
CA VAL A 84 2.27 1.12 4.75
C VAL A 84 2.22 -0.11 5.65
N HIS A 85 1.29 -0.14 6.62
CA HIS A 85 1.25 -1.13 7.71
C HIS A 85 2.67 -1.40 8.26
N SER A 86 3.22 -2.61 8.17
CA SER A 86 4.59 -2.96 8.58
C SER A 86 5.61 -2.96 7.44
N ALA A 87 5.16 -2.71 6.19
CA ALA A 87 6.04 -2.64 5.03
C ALA A 87 6.72 -1.29 4.90
N THR A 88 7.99 -1.32 4.50
CA THR A 88 8.79 -0.13 4.19
C THR A 88 9.48 -0.38 2.85
N GLU A 89 9.10 0.38 1.82
CA GLU A 89 9.59 0.18 0.45
C GLU A 89 9.94 1.51 -0.20
N GLU A 90 10.93 1.50 -1.08
CA GLU A 90 11.21 2.65 -1.91
C GLU A 90 10.18 2.77 -3.04
N VAL A 91 9.72 3.99 -3.26
CA VAL A 91 8.74 4.30 -4.29
C VAL A 91 9.13 5.54 -5.08
N THR A 92 8.71 5.54 -6.33
CA THR A 92 8.86 6.67 -7.24
C THR A 92 7.48 7.21 -7.62
N PHE A 93 7.35 8.53 -7.66
CA PHE A 93 6.18 9.18 -8.26
C PHE A 93 6.23 9.03 -9.78
N ALA A 94 5.57 8.01 -10.31
CA ALA A 94 5.54 7.77 -11.76
C ALA A 94 4.83 8.90 -12.51
N ALA A 95 3.71 9.39 -11.97
CA ALA A 95 2.96 10.50 -12.56
C ALA A 95 2.13 11.25 -11.50
N LEU A 96 2.02 12.56 -11.70
CA LEU A 96 1.03 13.39 -11.00
C LEU A 96 -0.22 13.46 -11.88
N LEU A 97 -1.33 12.90 -11.43
CA LEU A 97 -2.55 12.77 -12.24
C LEU A 97 -3.44 14.00 -12.13
N HIS A 98 -3.74 14.41 -10.90
CA HIS A 98 -4.62 15.53 -10.63
C HIS A 98 -4.18 16.29 -9.38
N LYS A 99 -4.43 17.59 -9.40
CA LYS A 99 -4.49 18.44 -8.20
C LYS A 99 -5.92 18.50 -7.71
N LEU A 100 -6.13 18.39 -6.41
CA LEU A 100 -7.43 18.55 -5.77
C LEU A 100 -7.57 19.95 -5.20
N GLU A 101 -8.69 20.61 -5.48
CA GLU A 101 -9.01 21.89 -4.89
C GLU A 101 -9.33 21.76 -3.39
N PRO A 102 -8.74 22.59 -2.51
CA PRO A 102 -8.86 22.42 -1.06
C PRO A 102 -10.30 22.47 -0.53
N LYS A 103 -11.19 23.24 -1.18
CA LYS A 103 -12.57 23.46 -0.72
C LYS A 103 -13.57 22.47 -1.33
N THR A 104 -13.38 22.08 -2.58
CA THR A 104 -14.38 21.32 -3.35
C THR A 104 -13.97 19.89 -3.64
N ASN A 105 -12.70 19.52 -3.36
CA ASN A 105 -12.08 18.25 -3.75
C ASN A 105 -12.22 17.92 -5.25
N ARG A 106 -12.48 18.93 -6.09
CA ARG A 106 -12.56 18.74 -7.53
C ARG A 106 -11.19 18.47 -8.11
N LYS A 107 -11.15 17.50 -9.01
CA LYS A 107 -9.92 17.14 -9.75
C LYS A 107 -9.62 18.19 -10.80
N SER A 108 -8.36 18.58 -10.92
CA SER A 108 -7.91 19.46 -12.02
C SER A 108 -8.12 18.77 -13.37
N LYS A 109 -8.46 19.57 -14.40
CA LYS A 109 -8.64 19.06 -15.77
C LYS A 109 -7.31 18.63 -16.40
N LYS A 110 -6.21 19.30 -16.04
CA LYS A 110 -4.85 19.00 -16.53
C LYS A 110 -4.00 18.45 -15.40
N PRO A 111 -3.12 17.45 -15.70
CA PRO A 111 -2.14 16.98 -14.74
C PRO A 111 -1.22 18.13 -14.30
N PRO A 112 -0.92 18.27 -13.00
CA PRO A 112 0.02 19.26 -12.54
C PRO A 112 1.45 18.82 -12.89
N GLY A 113 2.30 19.72 -13.35
CA GLY A 113 3.71 19.45 -13.61
C GLY A 113 4.52 19.30 -12.32
N PHE A 114 4.04 19.87 -11.23
CA PHE A 114 4.67 19.81 -9.91
C PHE A 114 3.63 19.98 -8.80
N ALA A 115 4.03 19.60 -7.59
CA ALA A 115 3.25 19.81 -6.38
C ALA A 115 4.11 20.45 -5.28
N LYS A 116 3.49 21.23 -4.41
CA LYS A 116 4.10 21.94 -3.29
C LYS A 116 3.47 21.54 -1.98
N GLN A 117 4.15 21.89 -0.89
CA GLN A 117 3.64 21.75 0.46
C GLN A 117 2.17 22.23 0.60
N GLY A 118 1.38 21.48 1.35
CA GLY A 118 -0.03 21.76 1.61
C GLY A 118 -1.01 21.41 0.49
N MET A 119 -0.52 20.98 -0.66
CA MET A 119 -1.37 20.52 -1.77
C MET A 119 -1.93 19.12 -1.54
N ASN A 120 -3.15 18.90 -2.03
CA ASN A 120 -3.73 17.58 -2.19
C ASN A 120 -3.65 17.18 -3.66
N ILE A 121 -3.10 16.02 -3.93
CA ILE A 121 -2.88 15.50 -5.28
C ILE A 121 -3.39 14.07 -5.41
N ILE A 122 -3.66 13.65 -6.62
CA ILE A 122 -3.76 12.25 -7.00
C ILE A 122 -2.52 11.93 -7.83
N ALA A 123 -1.79 10.92 -7.41
CA ALA A 123 -0.56 10.50 -8.08
C ALA A 123 -0.51 8.98 -8.21
N ARG A 124 0.26 8.52 -9.19
CA ARG A 124 0.65 7.13 -9.36
C ARG A 124 2.01 6.91 -8.75
N LEU A 125 2.09 5.94 -7.87
CA LEU A 125 3.33 5.49 -7.24
C LEU A 125 3.71 4.13 -7.79
N GLU A 126 5.00 3.94 -8.03
CA GLU A 126 5.60 2.66 -8.42
C GLU A 126 6.59 2.23 -7.35
N ILE A 127 6.56 0.95 -7.01
CA ILE A 127 7.52 0.34 -6.08
C ILE A 127 8.82 0.12 -6.82
N THR A 128 9.89 0.73 -6.33
CA THR A 128 11.25 0.63 -6.89
C THR A 128 12.21 -0.05 -5.92
N GLY A 129 11.76 -0.34 -4.69
CA GLY A 129 12.52 -1.06 -3.68
C GLY A 129 12.79 -2.51 -4.01
N GLY A 130 13.62 -3.14 -3.20
CA GLY A 130 14.11 -4.51 -3.43
C GLY A 130 13.04 -5.60 -3.47
N ALA A 131 11.91 -5.42 -2.78
CA ALA A 131 10.79 -6.35 -2.84
C ALA A 131 10.00 -6.28 -4.17
N GLY A 132 10.10 -5.15 -4.91
CA GLY A 132 9.45 -4.94 -6.20
C GLY A 132 7.92 -4.87 -6.16
N SER A 133 7.30 -5.20 -5.04
CA SER A 133 5.85 -5.22 -4.88
C SER A 133 5.46 -5.09 -3.41
N VAL A 134 4.24 -4.68 -3.14
CA VAL A 134 3.72 -4.51 -1.79
C VAL A 134 2.28 -5.02 -1.68
N CYS A 135 1.95 -5.61 -0.53
CA CYS A 135 0.60 -6.07 -0.23
C CYS A 135 -0.24 -4.92 0.29
N VAL A 136 -1.17 -4.43 -0.53
CA VAL A 136 -2.03 -3.30 -0.18
C VAL A 136 -3.44 -3.49 -0.73
N GLU A 137 -4.37 -2.73 -0.16
CA GLU A 137 -5.77 -2.68 -0.60
C GLU A 137 -6.23 -1.24 -0.76
N ARG A 138 -7.38 -1.03 -1.40
CA ARG A 138 -8.00 0.30 -1.42
C ARG A 138 -8.43 0.71 -0.02
N PHE A 139 -8.24 1.98 0.30
CA PHE A 139 -8.61 2.52 1.61
C PHE A 139 -10.10 2.31 1.95
N GLU A 140 -10.96 2.34 0.96
CA GLU A 140 -12.41 2.14 1.15
C GLU A 140 -12.77 0.73 1.58
N ASP A 141 -12.00 -0.27 1.12
CA ASP A 141 -12.25 -1.68 1.43
C ASP A 141 -11.56 -2.08 2.75
N TYR A 142 -10.28 -1.70 2.90
CA TYR A 142 -9.46 -2.04 4.07
C TYR A 142 -8.60 -0.84 4.47
N PRO A 143 -9.09 0.06 5.34
CA PRO A 143 -8.37 1.27 5.73
C PRO A 143 -6.96 1.02 6.27
N GLN A 144 -6.76 -0.08 7.00
CA GLN A 144 -5.45 -0.44 7.58
C GLN A 144 -4.40 -0.80 6.52
N LEU A 145 -4.82 -1.35 5.39
CA LEU A 145 -3.96 -1.74 4.27
C LEU A 145 -3.93 -0.69 3.16
N GLY A 146 -4.77 0.34 3.26
CA GLY A 146 -4.93 1.37 2.23
C GLY A 146 -4.43 2.75 2.62
N ARG A 147 -4.02 2.98 3.86
CA ARG A 147 -3.41 4.24 4.30
C ARG A 147 -1.89 4.08 4.42
N PHE A 148 -1.18 5.14 4.09
CA PHE A 148 0.26 5.12 4.10
C PHE A 148 0.85 6.49 4.41
N THR A 149 2.12 6.50 4.75
CA THR A 149 2.94 7.71 4.86
C THR A 149 4.11 7.63 3.90
N LEU A 150 4.53 8.78 3.40
CA LEU A 150 5.74 8.92 2.59
C LEU A 150 6.78 9.70 3.39
N ARG A 151 7.99 9.19 3.39
CA ARG A 151 9.12 9.80 4.10
C ARG A 151 10.28 10.04 3.14
N ASP A 152 10.96 11.15 3.37
CA ASP A 152 12.21 11.48 2.70
C ASP A 152 13.20 11.98 3.74
N GLN A 153 14.44 11.48 3.71
CA GLN A 153 15.52 11.83 4.64
C GLN A 153 15.08 11.79 6.13
N GLY A 154 14.27 10.82 6.51
CA GLY A 154 13.79 10.65 7.89
C GLY A 154 12.61 11.54 8.28
N GLN A 155 12.15 12.45 7.42
CA GLN A 155 10.97 13.29 7.63
C GLN A 155 9.73 12.75 6.91
N THR A 156 8.56 12.85 7.54
CA THR A 156 7.30 12.55 6.89
C THR A 156 6.92 13.71 5.98
N ILE A 157 6.97 13.48 4.68
CA ILE A 157 6.69 14.50 3.65
C ILE A 157 5.22 14.50 3.21
N ALA A 158 4.55 13.35 3.31
CA ALA A 158 3.18 13.21 2.88
C ALA A 158 2.45 12.07 3.59
N ILE A 159 1.13 12.17 3.58
CA ILE A 159 0.21 11.10 3.98
C ILE A 159 -0.74 10.82 2.83
N GLY A 160 -1.17 9.57 2.69
CA GLY A 160 -2.03 9.22 1.58
C GLY A 160 -2.97 8.06 1.87
N LYS A 161 -3.94 7.93 0.97
CA LYS A 161 -4.85 6.78 0.92
C LYS A 161 -4.91 6.24 -0.50
N ILE A 162 -4.84 4.93 -0.63
CA ILE A 162 -4.89 4.22 -1.90
C ILE A 162 -6.33 4.26 -2.42
N THR A 163 -6.48 4.75 -3.64
CA THR A 163 -7.79 4.85 -4.31
C THR A 163 -7.98 3.80 -5.39
N ARG A 164 -6.87 3.37 -6.02
CA ARG A 164 -6.90 2.37 -7.09
C ARG A 164 -5.63 1.54 -7.09
N LEU A 165 -5.79 0.24 -7.20
CA LEU A 165 -4.69 -0.70 -7.42
C LEU A 165 -4.47 -0.88 -8.93
N ILE A 166 -3.21 -0.92 -9.34
CA ILE A 166 -2.83 -1.25 -10.71
C ILE A 166 -2.31 -2.68 -10.65
N THR A 167 -3.17 -3.62 -11.04
CA THR A 167 -2.81 -5.02 -11.19
C THR A 167 -2.51 -5.28 -12.66
N ASP A 168 -1.44 -6.00 -12.97
CA ASP A 168 -1.03 -6.33 -14.35
C ASP A 168 -2.08 -7.15 -15.13
N MET A 169 -3.19 -7.50 -14.48
CA MET A 169 -4.33 -8.22 -15.08
C MET A 169 -5.28 -7.33 -15.91
N ALA A 170 -5.05 -6.02 -15.98
CA ALA A 170 -5.88 -5.13 -16.81
C ALA A 170 -5.64 -5.25 -18.32
N GLY A 171 -4.79 -6.18 -18.74
CA GLY A 171 -4.50 -6.47 -20.16
C GLY A 171 -5.30 -7.63 -20.80
N VAL A 172 -6.11 -8.36 -20.03
CA VAL A 172 -6.77 -9.59 -20.53
C VAL A 172 -8.29 -9.45 -20.75
N GLU A 173 -8.93 -8.40 -20.29
CA GLU A 173 -10.39 -8.23 -20.45
C GLU A 173 -10.84 -7.52 -21.75
N GLY A 174 -9.95 -7.34 -22.71
CA GLY A 174 -10.21 -6.61 -23.97
C GLY A 174 -10.46 -7.46 -25.22
N GLN A 175 -10.50 -8.79 -25.16
CA GLN A 175 -10.55 -9.61 -26.39
C GLN A 175 -11.67 -10.66 -26.51
N ASN A 176 -12.71 -10.60 -25.69
CA ASN A 176 -13.86 -11.50 -25.89
C ASN A 176 -15.21 -10.78 -25.94
N ALA A 177 -15.34 -9.81 -26.82
CA ALA A 177 -16.63 -9.25 -27.20
C ALA A 177 -16.67 -8.92 -28.71
N ALA A 178 -16.43 -9.91 -29.56
CA ALA A 178 -16.82 -9.90 -30.98
C ALA A 178 -16.68 -11.30 -31.58
N ALA A 179 -17.70 -12.09 -31.46
CA ALA A 179 -18.08 -13.13 -32.39
C ALA A 179 -19.53 -13.57 -32.12
#